data_c936ad80116d0ff7a9b071110a7b2a22
#
_entry.id   c936ad80116d0ff7a9b071110a7b2a22
#
_cell.length_a   1.000
_cell.length_b   1.000
_cell.length_c   1.000
_cell.angle_alpha   90.00
_cell.angle_beta   90.00
_cell.angle_gamma   90.00
#
_symmetry.space_group_name_H-M   'P 1'
#
loop_
_entity.id
_entity.type
_entity.pdbx_description
1 polymer ?
#
loop_
_entity_poly.entity_id
_entity_poly.type
_entity_poly.pdbx_seq_one_letter_code
_entity_poly.pdbx_strand_id
1 'polypeptide(L)'
;MTNPAASIRSIRPMRTSHESMQEHPGVQSKQHASCDVFVKLGGSILDQDATTAALIPHITELAHEHRVLILTGGGQTVKRIKANQRSKGTHFYSCWRAGVFCLEVNAYLLASYSNRFSVVSSLTDIATCFASGNIGVFAPLGVMVNSLSFVPDWEETTDSIGLHFASTLGARRYVIVSDVDGIYEKRPGETASGTPISQLSVDELERLPTSKLDLAFPRYFRRHGVPTVIVNGRYPNRINAAIRGEPTIGTRIDQNTR
;
A
#
# COMPACT_ATOMS: atom_id res chain seq x y z
N MET A 1 -53.33 -33.22 0.86
CA MET A 1 -51.87 -33.00 0.92
C MET A 1 -51.58 -31.80 0.04
N THR A 2 -51.59 -30.65 0.63
CA THR A 2 -51.48 -29.35 -0.05
C THR A 2 -50.08 -28.76 0.17
N ASN A 3 -49.40 -28.50 -0.94
CA ASN A 3 -48.08 -27.89 -0.98
C ASN A 3 -48.23 -26.34 -0.98
N PRO A 4 -47.67 -25.58 -0.04
CA PRO A 4 -47.66 -24.13 -0.14
C PRO A 4 -46.36 -23.62 -0.79
N ALA A 5 -46.43 -23.24 -2.07
CA ALA A 5 -45.41 -22.47 -2.73
C ALA A 5 -45.37 -21.04 -2.14
N ALA A 6 -44.33 -20.72 -1.41
CA ALA A 6 -44.11 -19.38 -0.90
C ALA A 6 -43.68 -18.45 -2.03
N SER A 7 -44.47 -17.42 -2.24
CA SER A 7 -44.27 -16.33 -3.19
C SER A 7 -43.05 -15.50 -2.81
N ILE A 8 -42.02 -15.50 -3.65
CA ILE A 8 -40.91 -14.58 -3.58
C ILE A 8 -41.40 -13.23 -4.12
N ARG A 9 -41.61 -12.26 -3.22
CA ARG A 9 -41.92 -10.89 -3.59
C ARG A 9 -40.68 -10.26 -4.27
N SER A 10 -40.87 -9.79 -5.51
CA SER A 10 -39.87 -9.08 -6.28
C SER A 10 -39.46 -7.79 -5.53
N ILE A 11 -38.19 -7.68 -5.22
CA ILE A 11 -37.58 -6.46 -4.71
C ILE A 11 -37.46 -5.52 -5.92
N ARG A 12 -38.20 -4.44 -5.94
CA ARG A 12 -38.04 -3.36 -6.93
C ARG A 12 -36.67 -2.71 -6.74
N PRO A 13 -35.91 -2.42 -7.82
CA PRO A 13 -34.68 -1.66 -7.69
C PRO A 13 -35.00 -0.24 -7.22
N MET A 14 -34.29 0.22 -6.18
CA MET A 14 -34.29 1.63 -5.78
C MET A 14 -33.79 2.47 -6.95
N ARG A 15 -34.60 3.48 -7.35
CA ARG A 15 -34.17 4.53 -8.26
C ARG A 15 -33.06 5.30 -7.60
N THR A 16 -31.85 5.26 -8.15
CA THR A 16 -30.79 6.21 -7.83
C THR A 16 -31.16 7.55 -8.46
N SER A 17 -31.55 8.52 -7.65
CA SER A 17 -31.59 9.92 -8.03
C SER A 17 -30.14 10.37 -8.28
N HIS A 18 -29.82 10.72 -9.52
CA HIS A 18 -28.66 11.50 -9.87
C HIS A 18 -28.84 12.92 -9.31
N GLU A 19 -28.47 13.13 -8.08
CA GLU A 19 -28.18 14.48 -7.60
C GLU A 19 -26.80 14.85 -8.11
N SER A 20 -26.78 15.89 -8.95
CA SER A 20 -25.59 16.57 -9.41
C SER A 20 -24.72 16.93 -8.20
N MET A 21 -23.54 16.32 -8.10
CA MET A 21 -22.51 16.76 -7.14
C MET A 21 -22.13 18.21 -7.50
N GLN A 22 -22.73 19.15 -6.79
CA GLN A 22 -22.22 20.51 -6.73
C GLN A 22 -20.83 20.47 -6.09
N GLU A 23 -19.87 21.08 -6.77
CA GLU A 23 -18.51 21.28 -6.25
C GLU A 23 -18.59 22.07 -4.93
N HIS A 24 -18.44 21.38 -3.83
CA HIS A 24 -18.23 22.01 -2.54
C HIS A 24 -16.79 22.54 -2.43
N PRO A 25 -16.54 23.64 -1.69
CA PRO A 25 -15.24 24.32 -1.62
C PRO A 25 -14.21 23.48 -0.86
N GLY A 26 -13.61 22.49 -1.56
CA GLY A 26 -12.68 21.52 -1.00
C GLY A 26 -11.21 21.79 -1.33
N VAL A 27 -10.85 22.95 -1.88
CA VAL A 27 -9.45 23.23 -2.27
C VAL A 27 -8.54 23.39 -1.05
N GLN A 28 -9.02 23.88 0.08
CA GLN A 28 -8.22 24.03 1.29
C GLN A 28 -7.99 22.70 2.04
N SER A 29 -8.91 21.73 1.95
CA SER A 29 -8.76 20.43 2.63
C SER A 29 -7.70 19.53 1.97
N LYS A 30 -7.45 19.64 0.67
CA LYS A 30 -6.45 18.83 -0.04
C LYS A 30 -5.01 19.18 0.36
N GLN A 31 -4.69 20.45 0.65
CA GLN A 31 -3.34 20.86 1.06
C GLN A 31 -2.95 20.33 2.45
N HIS A 32 -3.90 20.17 3.36
CA HIS A 32 -3.62 19.67 4.72
C HIS A 32 -3.53 18.15 4.81
N ALA A 33 -4.12 17.42 3.86
CA ALA A 33 -4.07 15.95 3.82
C ALA A 33 -2.91 15.40 2.96
N SER A 34 -2.08 16.24 2.34
CA SER A 34 -0.91 15.76 1.58
C SER A 34 0.15 15.18 2.52
N CYS A 35 0.75 14.05 2.14
CA CYS A 35 1.89 13.48 2.87
C CYS A 35 3.23 13.84 2.19
N ASP A 36 4.31 13.86 2.95
CA ASP A 36 5.64 14.07 2.38
C ASP A 36 6.22 12.75 1.87
N VAL A 37 6.00 11.67 2.62
CA VAL A 37 6.46 10.33 2.29
C VAL A 37 5.35 9.31 2.51
N PHE A 38 5.10 8.51 1.49
CA PHE A 38 4.22 7.36 1.58
C PHE A 38 5.07 6.10 1.75
N VAL A 39 4.81 5.30 2.77
CA VAL A 39 5.57 4.09 3.10
C VAL A 39 4.68 2.87 2.94
N LYS A 40 5.09 1.90 2.14
CA LYS A 40 4.47 0.56 2.16
C LYS A 40 5.30 -0.34 3.03
N LEU A 41 4.73 -0.81 4.13
CA LEU A 41 5.36 -1.78 5.01
C LEU A 41 4.93 -3.19 4.60
N GLY A 42 5.86 -3.96 4.05
CA GLY A 42 5.61 -5.29 3.48
C GLY A 42 5.02 -6.26 4.50
N GLY A 43 4.05 -7.08 4.08
CA GLY A 43 3.46 -8.08 4.94
C GLY A 43 4.47 -9.11 5.48
N SER A 44 5.55 -9.39 4.74
CA SER A 44 6.65 -10.25 5.21
C SER A 44 7.44 -9.65 6.39
N ILE A 45 7.41 -8.32 6.55
CA ILE A 45 7.98 -7.64 7.71
C ILE A 45 7.00 -7.69 8.88
N LEU A 46 5.71 -7.41 8.63
CA LEU A 46 4.65 -7.46 9.64
C LEU A 46 4.47 -8.86 10.25
N ASP A 47 4.71 -9.91 9.47
CA ASP A 47 4.69 -11.31 9.93
C ASP A 47 5.89 -11.64 10.88
N GLN A 48 6.80 -10.69 11.13
CA GLN A 48 7.99 -10.82 12.00
C GLN A 48 7.92 -9.80 13.14
N ASP A 49 7.28 -10.15 14.25
CA ASP A 49 7.02 -9.24 15.39
C ASP A 49 8.29 -8.51 15.87
N ALA A 50 9.40 -9.22 16.04
CA ALA A 50 10.66 -8.60 16.50
C ALA A 50 11.18 -7.55 15.50
N THR A 51 11.10 -7.83 14.20
CA THR A 51 11.50 -6.88 13.15
C THR A 51 10.56 -5.68 13.14
N THR A 52 9.26 -5.92 13.20
CA THR A 52 8.25 -4.86 13.26
C THR A 52 8.49 -3.97 14.48
N ALA A 53 8.59 -4.54 15.68
CA ALA A 53 8.83 -3.79 16.92
C ALA A 53 10.12 -2.95 16.87
N ALA A 54 11.19 -3.47 16.26
CA ALA A 54 12.43 -2.74 16.11
C ALA A 54 12.34 -1.51 15.18
N LEU A 55 11.38 -1.51 14.23
CA LEU A 55 11.17 -0.40 13.31
C LEU A 55 10.42 0.78 13.94
N ILE A 56 9.55 0.52 14.90
CA ILE A 56 8.62 1.53 15.43
C ILE A 56 9.32 2.79 15.95
N PRO A 57 10.34 2.71 16.84
CA PRO A 57 11.03 3.90 17.31
C PRO A 57 11.60 4.76 16.19
N HIS A 58 12.22 4.10 15.19
CA HIS A 58 12.85 4.77 14.06
C HIS A 58 11.86 5.51 13.16
N ILE A 59 10.70 4.88 12.90
CA ILE A 59 9.66 5.49 12.07
C ILE A 59 8.99 6.64 12.86
N THR A 60 8.71 6.45 14.16
CA THR A 60 8.03 7.46 14.96
C THR A 60 8.87 8.72 15.19
N GLU A 61 10.18 8.60 15.22
CA GLU A 61 11.10 9.74 15.29
C GLU A 61 10.94 10.69 14.08
N LEU A 62 10.69 10.12 12.90
CA LEU A 62 10.54 10.89 11.67
C LEU A 62 9.25 11.72 11.57
N ALA A 63 8.27 11.48 12.45
CA ALA A 63 7.03 12.26 12.50
C ALA A 63 7.23 13.74 12.82
N HIS A 64 8.37 14.09 13.39
CA HIS A 64 8.74 15.50 13.67
C HIS A 64 9.29 16.22 12.43
N GLU A 65 9.79 15.48 11.45
CA GLU A 65 10.43 16.02 10.25
C GLU A 65 9.54 15.88 9.00
N HIS A 66 8.71 14.84 8.96
CA HIS A 66 7.95 14.44 7.78
C HIS A 66 6.53 14.02 8.13
N ARG A 67 5.59 14.38 7.26
CA ARG A 67 4.23 13.82 7.26
C ARG A 67 4.26 12.45 6.59
N VAL A 68 4.36 11.40 7.41
CA VAL A 68 4.48 10.01 6.96
C VAL A 68 3.13 9.31 7.00
N LEU A 69 2.77 8.66 5.91
CA LEU A 69 1.62 7.79 5.82
C LEU A 69 2.06 6.37 5.47
N ILE A 70 1.58 5.37 6.21
CA ILE A 70 1.98 3.98 6.06
C ILE A 70 0.81 3.14 5.52
N LEU A 71 1.05 2.38 4.47
CA LEU A 71 0.17 1.31 3.99
C LEU A 71 0.77 -0.04 4.38
N THR A 72 -0.01 -0.89 5.03
CA THR A 72 0.41 -2.24 5.40
C THR A 72 0.20 -3.23 4.27
N GLY A 73 1.10 -4.20 4.13
CA GLY A 73 0.89 -5.36 3.27
C GLY A 73 -0.03 -6.41 3.91
N GLY A 74 -0.60 -7.27 3.09
CA GLY A 74 -1.57 -8.28 3.55
C GLY A 74 -0.98 -9.54 4.21
N GLY A 75 0.34 -9.72 4.17
CA GLY A 75 1.05 -10.82 4.83
C GLY A 75 0.65 -12.22 4.37
N GLN A 76 0.88 -13.21 5.22
CA GLN A 76 0.56 -14.62 4.95
C GLN A 76 -0.93 -14.86 4.78
N THR A 77 -1.78 -14.05 5.45
CA THR A 77 -3.24 -14.22 5.37
C THR A 77 -3.74 -13.98 3.95
N VAL A 78 -3.30 -12.90 3.28
CA VAL A 78 -3.68 -12.63 1.88
C VAL A 78 -3.13 -13.70 0.94
N LYS A 79 -1.90 -14.18 1.17
CA LYS A 79 -1.32 -15.29 0.37
C LYS A 79 -2.19 -16.55 0.47
N ARG A 80 -2.69 -16.90 1.66
CA ARG A 80 -3.58 -18.05 1.89
C ARG A 80 -4.94 -17.85 1.21
N ILE A 81 -5.53 -16.65 1.31
CA ILE A 81 -6.80 -16.33 0.64
C ILE A 81 -6.65 -16.50 -0.89
N LYS A 82 -5.58 -15.94 -1.47
CA LYS A 82 -5.26 -16.05 -2.90
C LYS A 82 -5.06 -17.50 -3.34
N ALA A 83 -4.30 -18.27 -2.58
CA ALA A 83 -4.07 -19.70 -2.86
C ALA A 83 -5.36 -20.52 -2.78
N ASN A 84 -6.20 -20.30 -1.77
CA ASN A 84 -7.50 -20.97 -1.63
C ASN A 84 -8.46 -20.58 -2.77
N GLN A 85 -8.50 -19.31 -3.16
CA GLN A 85 -9.33 -18.87 -4.27
C GLN A 85 -8.94 -19.57 -5.58
N ARG A 86 -7.65 -19.68 -5.86
CA ARG A 86 -7.13 -20.35 -7.07
C ARG A 86 -7.38 -21.86 -7.06
N SER A 87 -7.14 -22.54 -5.93
CA SER A 87 -7.24 -23.99 -5.84
C SER A 87 -8.67 -24.51 -5.73
N LYS A 88 -9.58 -23.74 -5.12
CA LYS A 88 -10.97 -24.15 -4.86
C LYS A 88 -11.99 -23.49 -5.79
N GLY A 89 -11.56 -22.56 -6.66
CA GLY A 89 -12.45 -21.80 -7.53
C GLY A 89 -13.50 -20.98 -6.78
N THR A 90 -13.20 -20.53 -5.56
CA THR A 90 -14.14 -19.75 -4.77
C THR A 90 -14.34 -18.35 -5.37
N HIS A 91 -15.42 -17.69 -4.98
CA HIS A 91 -15.82 -16.41 -5.58
C HIS A 91 -14.72 -15.34 -5.47
N PHE A 92 -14.20 -14.92 -6.62
CA PHE A 92 -13.03 -14.04 -6.73
C PHE A 92 -13.20 -12.73 -5.96
N TYR A 93 -14.29 -11.99 -6.19
CA TYR A 93 -14.53 -10.69 -5.59
C TYR A 93 -14.62 -10.75 -4.06
N SER A 94 -15.25 -11.81 -3.52
CA SER A 94 -15.30 -12.01 -2.06
C SER A 94 -13.91 -12.25 -1.48
N CYS A 95 -13.08 -13.03 -2.17
CA CYS A 95 -11.69 -13.28 -1.76
C CYS A 95 -10.83 -12.02 -1.86
N TRP A 96 -10.98 -11.24 -2.93
CA TRP A 96 -10.28 -9.97 -3.08
C TRP A 96 -10.65 -9.00 -1.95
N ARG A 97 -11.95 -8.83 -1.66
CA ARG A 97 -12.39 -7.99 -0.54
C ARG A 97 -11.84 -8.48 0.79
N ALA A 98 -11.84 -9.78 1.04
CA ALA A 98 -11.22 -10.36 2.24
C ALA A 98 -9.72 -10.00 2.32
N GLY A 99 -9.02 -9.99 1.19
CA GLY A 99 -7.63 -9.50 1.11
C GLY A 99 -7.50 -8.04 1.50
N VAL A 100 -8.40 -7.17 1.05
CA VAL A 100 -8.39 -5.74 1.44
C VAL A 100 -8.71 -5.57 2.92
N PHE A 101 -9.64 -6.36 3.49
CA PHE A 101 -9.88 -6.40 4.94
C PHE A 101 -8.63 -6.77 5.75
N CYS A 102 -7.77 -7.65 5.22
CA CYS A 102 -6.50 -7.97 5.89
C CYS A 102 -5.57 -6.75 5.99
N LEU A 103 -5.57 -5.85 5.02
CA LEU A 103 -4.81 -4.60 5.10
C LEU A 103 -5.35 -3.71 6.24
N GLU A 104 -6.66 -3.65 6.38
CA GLU A 104 -7.33 -2.93 7.46
C GLU A 104 -6.91 -3.49 8.83
N VAL A 105 -7.04 -4.80 9.03
CA VAL A 105 -6.61 -5.48 10.26
C VAL A 105 -5.15 -5.18 10.59
N ASN A 106 -4.27 -5.30 9.60
CA ASN A 106 -2.84 -5.03 9.78
C ASN A 106 -2.55 -3.54 10.10
N ALA A 107 -3.39 -2.60 9.61
CA ALA A 107 -3.27 -1.19 9.98
C ALA A 107 -3.56 -0.99 11.48
N TYR A 108 -4.60 -1.60 12.01
CA TYR A 108 -4.90 -1.55 13.46
C TYR A 108 -3.83 -2.25 14.29
N LEU A 109 -3.35 -3.42 13.86
CA LEU A 109 -2.27 -4.13 14.54
C LEU A 109 -0.99 -3.28 14.59
N LEU A 110 -0.58 -2.67 13.47
CA LEU A 110 0.57 -1.78 13.44
C LEU A 110 0.38 -0.57 14.35
N ALA A 111 -0.81 0.03 14.34
CA ALA A 111 -1.09 1.19 15.18
C ALA A 111 -1.04 0.86 16.68
N SER A 112 -1.28 -0.39 17.08
CA SER A 112 -1.19 -0.82 18.47
C SER A 112 0.22 -0.79 19.07
N TYR A 113 1.26 -0.72 18.24
CA TYR A 113 2.66 -0.68 18.71
C TYR A 113 3.07 0.68 19.30
N SER A 114 2.37 1.78 18.98
CA SER A 114 2.74 3.12 19.45
C SER A 114 1.55 4.07 19.45
N ASN A 115 1.46 4.91 20.47
CA ASN A 115 0.49 6.01 20.55
C ASN A 115 0.78 7.15 19.54
N ARG A 116 1.92 7.11 18.86
CA ARG A 116 2.27 8.01 17.75
C ARG A 116 1.66 7.59 16.43
N PHE A 117 1.06 6.42 16.37
CA PHE A 117 0.35 5.94 15.19
C PHE A 117 -1.15 6.21 15.31
N SER A 118 -1.75 6.70 14.23
CA SER A 118 -3.19 6.90 14.12
C SER A 118 -3.71 6.17 12.88
N VAL A 119 -4.68 5.29 13.05
CA VAL A 119 -5.36 4.69 11.89
C VAL A 119 -6.20 5.77 11.22
N VAL A 120 -6.02 5.92 9.91
CA VAL A 120 -6.68 6.95 9.10
C VAL A 120 -7.33 6.31 7.86
N SER A 121 -8.56 6.70 7.57
CA SER A 121 -9.36 6.14 6.46
C SER A 121 -9.93 7.21 5.52
N SER A 122 -9.79 8.49 5.89
CA SER A 122 -10.28 9.63 5.12
C SER A 122 -9.25 10.75 5.06
N LEU A 123 -9.45 11.71 4.13
CA LEU A 123 -8.60 12.91 4.06
C LEU A 123 -8.68 13.75 5.35
N THR A 124 -9.84 13.77 6.00
CA THR A 124 -10.03 14.47 7.28
C THR A 124 -9.21 13.81 8.38
N ASP A 125 -9.23 12.46 8.46
CA ASP A 125 -8.43 11.72 9.44
C ASP A 125 -6.93 11.96 9.22
N ILE A 126 -6.47 11.95 7.96
CA ILE A 126 -5.08 12.22 7.59
C ILE A 126 -4.66 13.63 8.05
N ALA A 127 -5.48 14.64 7.75
CA ALA A 127 -5.21 16.02 8.16
C ALA A 127 -5.13 16.16 9.68
N THR A 128 -6.07 15.55 10.41
CA THR A 128 -6.11 15.56 11.89
C THR A 128 -4.89 14.84 12.47
N CYS A 129 -4.52 13.69 11.91
CA CYS A 129 -3.36 12.92 12.31
C CYS A 129 -2.08 13.76 12.20
N PHE A 130 -1.86 14.40 11.06
CA PHE A 130 -0.66 15.23 10.84
C PHE A 130 -0.66 16.50 11.70
N ALA A 131 -1.82 17.13 11.92
CA ALA A 131 -1.93 18.28 12.84
C ALA A 131 -1.55 17.91 14.28
N SER A 132 -1.76 16.66 14.67
CA SER A 132 -1.34 16.13 15.97
C SER A 132 0.12 15.66 16.03
N GLY A 133 0.87 15.81 14.95
CA GLY A 133 2.26 15.35 14.82
C GLY A 133 2.40 13.82 14.84
N ASN A 134 1.34 13.10 14.48
CA ASN A 134 1.32 11.65 14.42
C ASN A 134 1.62 11.11 13.02
N ILE A 135 1.92 9.82 12.96
CA ILE A 135 2.06 9.06 11.70
C ILE A 135 0.73 8.38 11.39
N GLY A 136 0.25 8.57 10.17
CA GLY A 136 -0.96 7.91 9.72
C GLY A 136 -0.68 6.46 9.29
N VAL A 137 -1.49 5.52 9.77
CA VAL A 137 -1.52 4.15 9.24
C VAL A 137 -2.81 4.02 8.43
N PHE A 138 -2.65 3.92 7.13
CA PHE A 138 -3.76 4.02 6.19
C PHE A 138 -4.58 2.73 6.13
N ALA A 139 -5.85 2.85 6.42
CA ALA A 139 -6.88 1.82 6.34
C ALA A 139 -7.65 2.00 5.01
N PRO A 140 -7.30 1.28 3.92
CA PRO A 140 -7.72 1.61 2.58
C PRO A 140 -9.09 1.06 2.18
N LEU A 141 -9.74 0.23 3.00
CA LEU A 141 -10.93 -0.54 2.63
C LEU A 141 -12.04 0.34 2.05
N GLY A 142 -12.42 1.39 2.76
CA GLY A 142 -13.51 2.29 2.33
C GLY A 142 -13.24 2.93 0.98
N VAL A 143 -12.00 3.37 0.75
CA VAL A 143 -11.59 3.98 -0.51
C VAL A 143 -11.52 2.95 -1.64
N MET A 144 -10.91 1.78 -1.40
CA MET A 144 -10.72 0.76 -2.44
C MET A 144 -12.04 0.12 -2.89
N VAL A 145 -12.95 -0.12 -1.96
CA VAL A 145 -14.23 -0.79 -2.27
C VAL A 145 -15.22 0.15 -2.95
N ASN A 146 -15.17 1.44 -2.65
CA ASN A 146 -16.10 2.43 -3.17
C ASN A 146 -15.55 3.23 -4.36
N SER A 147 -14.28 3.05 -4.71
CA SER A 147 -13.65 3.77 -5.83
C SER A 147 -13.71 2.95 -7.12
N LEU A 148 -14.07 3.61 -8.23
CA LEU A 148 -13.95 3.05 -9.58
C LEU A 148 -12.49 2.97 -10.07
N SER A 149 -11.55 3.53 -9.32
CA SER A 149 -10.13 3.52 -9.68
C SER A 149 -9.44 2.18 -9.41
N PHE A 150 -10.05 1.32 -8.59
CA PHE A 150 -9.51 0.01 -8.26
C PHE A 150 -10.39 -1.09 -8.85
N VAL A 151 -9.86 -1.74 -9.88
CA VAL A 151 -10.45 -2.96 -10.41
C VAL A 151 -9.92 -4.15 -9.61
N PRO A 152 -10.79 -5.00 -9.05
CA PRO A 152 -10.35 -6.18 -8.33
C PRO A 152 -9.42 -7.05 -9.17
N ASP A 153 -8.16 -7.19 -8.76
CA ASP A 153 -7.14 -8.00 -9.41
C ASP A 153 -6.14 -8.54 -8.38
N TRP A 154 -5.59 -9.73 -8.64
CA TRP A 154 -4.50 -10.29 -7.86
C TRP A 154 -3.10 -9.92 -8.36
N GLU A 155 -3.00 -9.33 -9.54
CA GLU A 155 -1.75 -8.82 -10.10
C GLU A 155 -1.39 -7.45 -9.53
N GLU A 156 -2.40 -6.69 -9.10
CA GLU A 156 -2.24 -5.44 -8.37
C GLU A 156 -2.15 -5.71 -6.88
N THR A 157 -0.96 -5.54 -6.31
CA THR A 157 -0.77 -5.69 -4.87
C THR A 157 -0.54 -4.33 -4.20
N THR A 158 -0.20 -4.35 -2.92
CA THR A 158 0.07 -3.14 -2.16
C THR A 158 1.27 -2.34 -2.67
N ASP A 159 2.09 -2.89 -3.59
CA ASP A 159 3.18 -2.13 -4.23
C ASP A 159 2.61 -1.11 -5.23
N SER A 160 1.78 -1.56 -6.17
CA SER A 160 1.10 -0.68 -7.14
C SER A 160 0.03 0.19 -6.49
N ILE A 161 -0.78 -0.39 -5.60
CA ILE A 161 -1.83 0.32 -4.87
C ILE A 161 -1.22 1.46 -4.02
N GLY A 162 -0.10 1.18 -3.35
CA GLY A 162 0.61 2.18 -2.55
C GLY A 162 1.17 3.32 -3.40
N LEU A 163 1.67 3.02 -4.59
CA LEU A 163 2.14 4.04 -5.53
C LEU A 163 1.01 4.96 -6.00
N HIS A 164 -0.18 4.39 -6.27
CA HIS A 164 -1.37 5.17 -6.59
C HIS A 164 -1.75 6.13 -5.46
N PHE A 165 -1.81 5.65 -4.23
CA PHE A 165 -2.10 6.49 -3.06
C PHE A 165 -1.00 7.52 -2.81
N ALA A 166 0.28 7.16 -2.95
CA ALA A 166 1.39 8.08 -2.85
C ALA A 166 1.22 9.28 -3.79
N SER A 167 0.89 9.00 -5.06
CA SER A 167 0.62 10.05 -6.05
C SER A 167 -0.62 10.88 -5.71
N THR A 168 -1.73 10.23 -5.37
CA THR A 168 -3.01 10.91 -5.08
C THR A 168 -2.91 11.84 -3.87
N LEU A 169 -2.08 11.47 -2.87
CA LEU A 169 -1.86 12.24 -1.65
C LEU A 169 -0.65 13.18 -1.74
N GLY A 170 -0.07 13.32 -2.93
CA GLY A 170 1.00 14.28 -3.21
C GLY A 170 2.33 13.96 -2.55
N ALA A 171 2.60 12.68 -2.28
CA ALA A 171 3.87 12.24 -1.72
C ALA A 171 5.04 12.58 -2.64
N ARG A 172 6.11 13.11 -2.07
CA ARG A 172 7.36 13.39 -2.80
C ARG A 172 8.19 12.12 -3.01
N ARG A 173 7.94 11.09 -2.19
CA ARG A 173 8.63 9.79 -2.23
C ARG A 173 7.68 8.67 -1.85
N TYR A 174 7.93 7.52 -2.46
CA TYR A 174 7.33 6.26 -2.09
C TYR A 174 8.41 5.31 -1.60
N VAL A 175 8.30 4.82 -0.37
CA VAL A 175 9.27 3.90 0.24
C VAL A 175 8.63 2.53 0.39
N ILE A 176 9.21 1.51 -0.25
CA ILE A 176 8.77 0.12 -0.11
C ILE A 176 9.72 -0.59 0.85
N VAL A 177 9.22 -0.90 2.03
CA VAL A 177 9.94 -1.67 3.05
C VAL A 177 9.65 -3.15 2.84
N SER A 178 10.68 -3.91 2.51
CA SER A 178 10.60 -5.34 2.15
C SER A 178 11.56 -6.17 3.00
N ASP A 179 11.54 -7.49 2.83
CA ASP A 179 12.46 -8.46 3.45
C ASP A 179 13.74 -8.71 2.65
N VAL A 180 13.95 -7.94 1.56
CA VAL A 180 15.15 -7.99 0.71
C VAL A 180 15.80 -6.62 0.60
N ASP A 181 17.10 -6.58 0.28
CA ASP A 181 17.86 -5.32 0.19
C ASP A 181 17.47 -4.43 -1.00
N GLY A 182 16.75 -4.98 -1.99
CA GLY A 182 16.35 -4.28 -3.21
C GLY A 182 16.03 -5.27 -4.32
N ILE A 183 16.14 -4.84 -5.57
CA ILE A 183 15.96 -5.66 -6.77
C ILE A 183 17.33 -6.16 -7.23
N TYR A 184 17.39 -7.41 -7.69
CA TYR A 184 18.60 -8.08 -8.17
C TYR A 184 18.42 -8.51 -9.62
N GLU A 185 19.51 -8.60 -10.39
CA GLU A 185 19.47 -9.04 -11.79
C GLU A 185 19.04 -10.51 -11.95
N LYS A 186 19.29 -11.34 -10.94
CA LYS A 186 19.08 -12.79 -11.00
C LYS A 186 17.70 -13.22 -10.52
N ARG A 187 17.22 -14.33 -11.09
CA ARG A 187 15.93 -14.93 -10.75
C ARG A 187 15.85 -15.38 -9.28
N PRO A 188 14.66 -15.32 -8.66
CA PRO A 188 14.42 -15.98 -7.37
C PRO A 188 14.69 -17.48 -7.50
N GLY A 189 15.55 -18.03 -6.60
CA GLY A 189 15.98 -19.43 -6.62
C GLY A 189 17.44 -19.62 -7.00
N GLU A 190 18.05 -18.71 -7.75
CA GLU A 190 19.49 -18.54 -7.76
C GLU A 190 19.83 -17.72 -6.53
N THR A 191 20.64 -18.27 -5.63
CA THR A 191 21.09 -17.56 -4.43
C THR A 191 21.42 -16.12 -4.81
N ALA A 192 20.62 -15.17 -4.30
CA ALA A 192 20.85 -13.75 -4.51
C ALA A 192 22.12 -13.34 -3.75
N SER A 193 23.25 -13.81 -4.25
CA SER A 193 24.58 -13.41 -3.80
C SER A 193 25.01 -12.25 -4.66
N GLY A 194 24.89 -11.04 -4.14
CA GLY A 194 25.31 -9.86 -4.87
C GLY A 194 24.76 -8.58 -4.23
N THR A 195 25.19 -7.46 -4.74
CA THR A 195 24.67 -6.15 -4.40
C THR A 195 23.36 -5.93 -5.17
N PRO A 196 22.30 -5.39 -4.54
CA PRO A 196 21.10 -5.01 -5.27
C PRO A 196 21.42 -3.92 -6.31
N ILE A 197 20.66 -3.88 -7.39
CA ILE A 197 20.75 -2.82 -8.37
C ILE A 197 20.39 -1.50 -7.66
N SER A 198 21.31 -0.56 -7.66
CA SER A 198 21.14 0.69 -6.90
C SER A 198 20.09 1.62 -7.51
N GLN A 199 19.96 1.62 -8.84
CA GLN A 199 19.02 2.46 -9.57
C GLN A 199 18.51 1.74 -10.83
N LEU A 200 17.23 1.90 -11.10
CA LEU A 200 16.54 1.37 -12.29
C LEU A 200 15.61 2.45 -12.86
N SER A 201 15.58 2.54 -14.16
CA SER A 201 14.45 3.15 -14.86
C SER A 201 13.26 2.18 -14.92
N VAL A 202 12.08 2.69 -15.21
CA VAL A 202 10.90 1.83 -15.41
C VAL A 202 11.07 0.88 -16.58
N ASP A 203 11.79 1.29 -17.65
CA ASP A 203 12.06 0.45 -18.82
C ASP A 203 13.00 -0.72 -18.49
N GLU A 204 14.01 -0.48 -17.67
CA GLU A 204 14.89 -1.54 -17.17
C GLU A 204 14.14 -2.50 -16.25
N LEU A 205 13.27 -1.96 -15.35
CA LEU A 205 12.44 -2.77 -14.46
C LEU A 205 11.54 -3.74 -15.24
N GLU A 206 10.92 -3.30 -16.35
CA GLU A 206 10.07 -4.16 -17.20
C GLU A 206 10.84 -5.28 -17.90
N ARG A 207 12.12 -5.08 -18.19
CA ARG A 207 12.97 -6.09 -18.83
C ARG A 207 13.48 -7.14 -17.86
N LEU A 208 13.42 -6.87 -16.56
CA LEU A 208 13.85 -7.85 -15.57
C LEU A 208 12.88 -9.04 -15.55
N PRO A 209 13.40 -10.28 -15.65
CA PRO A 209 12.57 -11.49 -15.75
C PRO A 209 11.72 -11.74 -14.52
N THR A 210 12.14 -11.22 -13.38
CA THR A 210 11.38 -11.21 -12.14
C THR A 210 11.79 -10.01 -11.30
N SER A 211 10.82 -9.24 -10.86
CA SER A 211 11.05 -8.20 -9.86
C SER A 211 10.39 -8.61 -8.53
N LYS A 212 10.84 -8.04 -7.44
CA LYS A 212 10.20 -8.20 -6.13
C LYS A 212 8.86 -7.45 -6.06
N LEU A 213 8.62 -6.56 -7.00
CA LEU A 213 7.39 -5.79 -7.15
C LEU A 213 6.31 -6.60 -7.88
N ASP A 214 5.07 -6.19 -7.74
CA ASP A 214 3.98 -6.79 -8.50
C ASP A 214 4.05 -6.44 -10.01
N LEU A 215 3.38 -7.26 -10.82
CA LEU A 215 3.41 -7.14 -12.29
C LEU A 215 2.80 -5.83 -12.79
N ALA A 216 1.91 -5.22 -12.02
CA ALA A 216 1.26 -3.98 -12.40
C ALA A 216 2.11 -2.74 -12.08
N PHE A 217 3.15 -2.88 -11.23
CA PHE A 217 3.95 -1.76 -10.75
C PHE A 217 4.53 -0.88 -11.85
N PRO A 218 5.15 -1.39 -12.92
CA PRO A 218 5.70 -0.55 -14.00
C PRO A 218 4.64 0.32 -14.66
N ARG A 219 3.45 -0.24 -14.92
CA ARG A 219 2.31 0.50 -15.49
C ARG A 219 1.86 1.63 -14.57
N TYR A 220 1.77 1.37 -13.27
CA TYR A 220 1.43 2.39 -12.28
C TYR A 220 2.53 3.45 -12.18
N PHE A 221 3.80 3.04 -12.23
CA PHE A 221 4.93 3.96 -12.18
C PHE A 221 4.96 4.93 -13.38
N ARG A 222 4.71 4.44 -14.60
CA ARG A 222 4.57 5.30 -15.78
C ARG A 222 3.47 6.35 -15.64
N ARG A 223 2.37 5.97 -15.00
CA ARG A 223 1.22 6.85 -14.80
C ARG A 223 1.44 7.89 -13.70
N HIS A 224 2.07 7.51 -12.63
CA HIS A 224 2.13 8.29 -11.38
C HIS A 224 3.48 8.95 -11.13
N GLY A 225 4.58 8.32 -11.49
CA GLY A 225 5.93 8.88 -11.50
C GLY A 225 6.49 9.30 -10.15
N VAL A 226 5.97 8.79 -9.03
CA VAL A 226 6.49 9.12 -7.71
C VAL A 226 7.82 8.40 -7.50
N PRO A 227 8.94 9.11 -7.24
CA PRO A 227 10.23 8.49 -6.96
C PRO A 227 10.11 7.41 -5.90
N THR A 228 10.52 6.20 -6.21
CA THR A 228 10.33 5.03 -5.36
C THR A 228 11.67 4.47 -4.93
N VAL A 229 11.77 4.05 -3.66
CA VAL A 229 12.94 3.33 -3.16
C VAL A 229 12.50 2.07 -2.41
N ILE A 230 13.20 0.96 -2.68
CA ILE A 230 12.98 -0.33 -2.02
C ILE A 230 14.12 -0.56 -1.06
N VAL A 231 13.81 -0.82 0.22
CA VAL A 231 14.80 -1.06 1.28
C VAL A 231 14.41 -2.26 2.13
N ASN A 232 15.42 -2.85 2.78
CA ASN A 232 15.21 -3.97 3.69
C ASN A 232 14.79 -3.49 5.08
N GLY A 233 13.62 -3.95 5.53
CA GLY A 233 13.04 -3.62 6.84
C GLY A 233 13.82 -4.15 8.05
N ARG A 234 14.75 -5.08 7.85
CA ARG A 234 15.63 -5.55 8.94
C ARG A 234 16.67 -4.52 9.36
N TYR A 235 16.82 -3.44 8.60
CA TYR A 235 17.82 -2.39 8.85
C TYR A 235 17.12 -1.02 9.01
N PRO A 236 16.70 -0.64 10.22
CA PRO A 236 15.94 0.59 10.46
C PRO A 236 16.61 1.85 9.90
N ASN A 237 17.94 1.96 9.99
CA ASN A 237 18.68 3.10 9.46
C ASN A 237 18.50 3.30 7.95
N ARG A 238 18.30 2.21 7.19
CA ARG A 238 18.03 2.31 5.74
C ARG A 238 16.66 2.91 5.46
N ILE A 239 15.69 2.62 6.32
CA ILE A 239 14.34 3.17 6.21
C ILE A 239 14.37 4.66 6.51
N ASN A 240 15.08 5.07 7.57
CA ASN A 240 15.25 6.48 7.91
C ASN A 240 15.90 7.26 6.77
N ALA A 241 17.01 6.75 6.23
CA ALA A 241 17.68 7.35 5.08
C ALA A 241 16.76 7.45 3.85
N ALA A 242 16.00 6.37 3.55
CA ALA A 242 15.04 6.37 2.46
C ALA A 242 13.93 7.42 2.65
N ILE A 243 13.38 7.56 3.85
CA ILE A 243 12.36 8.55 4.18
C ILE A 243 12.92 9.97 4.07
N ARG A 244 14.13 10.22 4.52
CA ARG A 244 14.81 11.53 4.36
C ARG A 244 15.27 11.80 2.92
N GLY A 245 15.33 10.76 2.07
CA GLY A 245 15.85 10.87 0.70
C GLY A 245 17.36 10.87 0.61
N GLU A 246 18.01 10.37 1.64
CA GLU A 246 19.44 10.19 1.73
C GLU A 246 19.90 8.91 0.99
N PRO A 247 21.17 8.84 0.58
CA PRO A 247 21.72 7.61 0.01
C PRO A 247 21.59 6.43 0.98
N THR A 248 21.17 5.29 0.48
CA THR A 248 21.03 4.06 1.27
C THR A 248 21.22 2.82 0.42
N ILE A 249 21.46 1.67 1.07
CA ILE A 249 21.43 0.37 0.38
C ILE A 249 19.98 0.04 0.06
N GLY A 250 19.70 -0.08 -1.23
CA GLY A 250 18.36 -0.32 -1.76
C GLY A 250 18.33 -0.19 -3.26
N THR A 251 17.15 -0.28 -3.84
CA THR A 251 16.92 0.01 -5.27
C THR A 251 16.05 1.25 -5.40
N ARG A 252 16.54 2.25 -6.10
CA ARG A 252 15.76 3.43 -6.49
C ARG A 252 15.17 3.23 -7.87
N ILE A 253 13.91 3.61 -8.04
CA ILE A 253 13.21 3.60 -9.32
C ILE A 253 12.82 5.04 -9.64
N ASP A 254 13.33 5.54 -10.76
CA ASP A 254 13.09 6.89 -11.27
C ASP A 254 12.54 6.83 -12.70
N GLN A 255 11.96 7.92 -13.20
CA GLN A 255 11.39 7.95 -14.56
C GLN A 255 12.47 7.84 -15.64
N ASN A 256 13.65 8.41 -15.39
CA ASN A 256 14.79 8.38 -16.29
C ASN A 256 16.06 7.97 -15.51
N THR A 257 16.79 6.99 -15.98
CA THR A 257 18.21 6.84 -15.63
C THR A 257 18.97 7.97 -16.30
N ARG A 258 19.67 8.79 -15.49
CA ARG A 258 20.62 9.77 -16.02
C ARG A 258 21.88 9.08 -16.49
#